data_7e29feed341c025a9b9649795bcfb446
#
_entry.id   7e29feed341c025a9b9649795bcfb446
#
_cell.length_a   1.000
_cell.length_b   1.000
_cell.length_c   1.000
_cell.angle_alpha   90.00
_cell.angle_beta   90.00
_cell.angle_gamma   90.00
#
_symmetry.space_group_name_H-M   'P 1'
#
loop_
_entity.id
_entity.type
_entity.pdbx_description
1 polymer ?
#
loop_
_entity_poly.entity_id
_entity_poly.type
_entity_poly.pdbx_seq_one_letter_code
_entity_poly.pdbx_strand_id
1 'polypeptide(L)'
;FFAELLSRNGSVLEFLHSDYVLVNERLARHYGVRDVYGPDFQRVEVTPGQHRGGLLTGAAVMAMNSDGEDSNPLKRGVWLLERILDDPPPPPPPDVPEVDLTDPRILEMSLKERIADHRNKAACASCHSRIDPWGIAFENFDAQGSFRTHVGKKPVDATSTLFNQQELSGIDGLKQYLLLDRQDQFIRAIVHKMTAYALGRPLTFADRVDVDRL
;
A
#
# COMPACT_ATOMS: atom_id res chain seq x y z
N PHE A 1 6.94 2.43 -14.69
CA PHE A 1 5.51 2.77 -14.56
C PHE A 1 5.30 4.28 -14.66
N PHE A 2 5.99 5.10 -13.84
CA PHE A 2 5.87 6.57 -13.89
C PHE A 2 6.19 7.15 -15.28
N ALA A 3 7.32 6.74 -15.87
CA ALA A 3 7.73 7.21 -17.19
C ALA A 3 6.69 6.85 -18.27
N GLU A 4 6.12 5.65 -18.22
CA GLU A 4 5.06 5.21 -19.11
C GLU A 4 3.82 6.10 -19.00
N LEU A 5 3.38 6.35 -17.78
CA LEU A 5 2.20 7.18 -17.51
C LEU A 5 2.40 8.61 -18.03
N LEU A 6 3.56 9.22 -17.76
CA LEU A 6 3.91 10.56 -18.21
C LEU A 6 4.03 10.64 -19.74
N SER A 7 4.71 9.67 -20.37
CA SER A 7 4.95 9.71 -21.83
C SER A 7 3.69 9.65 -22.67
N ARG A 8 2.64 8.97 -22.18
CA ARG A 8 1.35 8.84 -22.86
C ARG A 8 0.26 9.77 -22.32
N ASN A 9 0.61 10.68 -21.41
CA ASN A 9 -0.35 11.56 -20.74
C ASN A 9 -1.51 10.78 -20.10
N GLY A 10 -1.18 9.68 -19.40
CA GLY A 10 -2.16 8.80 -18.77
C GLY A 10 -2.78 9.41 -17.51
N SER A 11 -3.90 8.84 -17.06
CA SER A 11 -4.56 9.26 -15.84
C SER A 11 -3.73 8.95 -14.60
N VAL A 12 -3.59 9.88 -13.67
CA VAL A 12 -2.92 9.66 -12.38
C VAL A 12 -3.62 8.58 -11.54
N LEU A 13 -4.90 8.29 -11.79
CA LEU A 13 -5.64 7.23 -11.11
C LEU A 13 -5.08 5.83 -11.41
N GLU A 14 -4.34 5.68 -12.49
CA GLU A 14 -3.67 4.43 -12.81
C GLU A 14 -2.57 4.07 -11.80
N PHE A 15 -2.10 5.02 -10.98
CA PHE A 15 -1.26 4.72 -9.83
C PHE A 15 -1.99 3.89 -8.77
N LEU A 16 -3.30 4.09 -8.61
CA LEU A 16 -4.13 3.30 -7.70
C LEU A 16 -4.51 1.96 -8.32
N HIS A 17 -4.93 1.98 -9.59
CA HIS A 17 -5.30 0.78 -10.32
C HIS A 17 -5.10 0.97 -11.83
N SER A 18 -4.43 0.03 -12.46
CA SER A 18 -4.34 -0.10 -13.92
C SER A 18 -4.66 -1.52 -14.34
N ASP A 19 -5.10 -1.69 -15.58
CA ASP A 19 -5.36 -2.97 -16.23
C ASP A 19 -4.09 -3.60 -16.83
N TYR A 20 -2.93 -3.05 -16.51
CA TYR A 20 -1.63 -3.51 -16.99
C TYR A 20 -0.55 -3.41 -15.91
N VAL A 21 0.54 -4.12 -16.17
CA VAL A 21 1.82 -4.00 -15.46
C VAL A 21 2.95 -3.75 -16.45
N LEU A 22 4.03 -3.13 -15.96
CA LEU A 22 5.28 -3.02 -16.72
C LEU A 22 6.29 -4.00 -16.15
N VAL A 23 6.64 -5.01 -16.93
CA VAL A 23 7.48 -6.11 -16.48
C VAL A 23 8.52 -6.46 -17.54
N ASN A 24 9.72 -6.82 -17.11
CA ASN A 24 10.68 -7.57 -17.88
C ASN A 24 10.56 -9.07 -17.55
N GLU A 25 11.30 -9.91 -18.21
CA GLU A 25 11.25 -11.37 -17.99
C GLU A 25 11.40 -11.75 -16.52
N ARG A 26 12.32 -11.12 -15.77
CA ARG A 26 12.55 -11.41 -14.36
C ARG A 26 11.35 -11.04 -13.48
N LEU A 27 10.80 -9.86 -13.69
CA LEU A 27 9.64 -9.39 -12.91
C LEU A 27 8.36 -10.12 -13.32
N ALA A 28 8.22 -10.47 -14.60
CA ALA A 28 7.10 -11.28 -15.09
C ALA A 28 7.07 -12.65 -14.43
N ARG A 29 8.19 -13.33 -14.31
CA ARG A 29 8.31 -14.61 -13.57
C ARG A 29 7.90 -14.45 -12.11
N HIS A 30 8.32 -13.37 -11.46
CA HIS A 30 7.96 -13.06 -10.08
C HIS A 30 6.45 -12.82 -9.91
N TYR A 31 5.81 -12.17 -10.89
CA TYR A 31 4.36 -11.90 -10.88
C TYR A 31 3.52 -13.07 -11.41
N GLY A 32 4.14 -14.14 -11.89
CA GLY A 32 3.43 -15.24 -12.55
C GLY A 32 2.84 -14.87 -13.91
N VAL A 33 3.36 -13.83 -14.55
CA VAL A 33 2.99 -13.39 -15.91
C VAL A 33 3.80 -14.22 -16.90
N ARG A 34 3.13 -14.75 -17.93
CA ARG A 34 3.75 -15.61 -18.96
C ARG A 34 4.09 -14.80 -20.20
N ASP A 35 4.91 -15.41 -21.05
CA ASP A 35 5.21 -14.93 -22.41
C ASP A 35 5.89 -13.55 -22.47
N VAL A 36 6.67 -13.20 -21.46
CA VAL A 36 7.54 -12.02 -21.40
C VAL A 36 9.00 -12.46 -21.40
N TYR A 37 9.78 -11.97 -22.36
CA TYR A 37 11.17 -12.36 -22.55
C TYR A 37 12.08 -11.14 -22.65
N GLY A 38 13.31 -11.28 -22.17
CA GLY A 38 14.35 -10.26 -22.26
C GLY A 38 14.39 -9.24 -21.12
N PRO A 39 15.40 -8.35 -21.15
CA PRO A 39 15.67 -7.41 -20.06
C PRO A 39 14.77 -6.17 -20.08
N ASP A 40 14.17 -5.84 -21.21
CA ASP A 40 13.40 -4.61 -21.40
C ASP A 40 12.02 -4.71 -20.77
N PHE A 41 11.56 -3.60 -20.18
CA PHE A 41 10.22 -3.53 -19.63
C PHE A 41 9.18 -3.44 -20.75
N GLN A 42 8.20 -4.31 -20.67
CA GLN A 42 7.08 -4.42 -21.60
C GLN A 42 5.77 -4.19 -20.85
N ARG A 43 4.82 -3.55 -21.52
CA ARG A 43 3.45 -3.41 -21.02
C ARG A 43 2.69 -4.70 -21.26
N VAL A 44 2.17 -5.29 -20.20
CA VAL A 44 1.37 -6.52 -20.25
C VAL A 44 0.06 -6.28 -19.54
N GLU A 45 -1.04 -6.61 -20.21
CA GLU A 45 -2.36 -6.54 -19.61
C GLU A 45 -2.50 -7.57 -18.49
N VAL A 46 -3.19 -7.18 -17.43
CA VAL A 46 -3.50 -8.05 -16.30
C VAL A 46 -4.99 -8.36 -16.28
N THR A 47 -5.30 -9.61 -15.96
CA THR A 47 -6.67 -10.07 -15.81
C THR A 47 -7.16 -9.93 -14.37
N PRO A 48 -8.46 -9.81 -14.15
CA PRO A 48 -9.06 -9.93 -12.81
C PRO A 48 -8.58 -11.19 -12.13
N GLY A 49 -8.22 -11.30 -10.96
CA GLY A 49 -7.69 -12.48 -10.27
C GLY A 49 -6.17 -12.59 -10.28
N GLN A 50 -5.46 -11.83 -11.07
CA GLN A 50 -4.02 -11.64 -10.88
C GLN A 50 -3.71 -10.66 -9.74
N HIS A 51 -4.70 -9.89 -9.29
CA HIS A 51 -4.60 -8.91 -8.20
C HIS A 51 -3.46 -7.90 -8.39
N ARG A 52 -3.14 -7.56 -9.64
CA ARG A 52 -2.04 -6.67 -10.04
C ARG A 52 -2.59 -5.38 -10.66
N GLY A 53 -1.69 -4.50 -11.01
CA GLY A 53 -1.98 -3.19 -11.60
C GLY A 53 -1.90 -2.04 -10.60
N GLY A 54 -1.35 -0.92 -11.05
CA GLY A 54 -1.04 0.24 -10.22
C GLY A 54 0.20 0.07 -9.32
N LEU A 55 0.51 1.09 -8.53
CA LEU A 55 1.65 1.07 -7.61
C LEU A 55 1.41 0.17 -6.41
N LEU A 56 0.15 0.11 -5.93
CA LEU A 56 -0.21 -0.55 -4.68
C LEU A 56 0.12 -2.05 -4.68
N THR A 57 0.27 -2.67 -5.84
CA THR A 57 0.59 -4.08 -5.98
C THR A 57 1.99 -4.33 -6.53
N GLY A 58 2.80 -3.29 -6.62
CA GLY A 58 4.17 -3.38 -7.09
C GLY A 58 5.09 -4.08 -6.08
N ALA A 59 5.88 -5.06 -6.53
CA ALA A 59 6.82 -5.80 -5.67
C ALA A 59 7.78 -4.87 -4.93
N ALA A 60 8.26 -3.81 -5.59
CA ALA A 60 9.14 -2.83 -4.97
C ALA A 60 8.46 -2.11 -3.79
N VAL A 61 7.17 -1.75 -3.92
CA VAL A 61 6.39 -1.13 -2.83
C VAL A 61 6.22 -2.10 -1.66
N MET A 62 5.93 -3.38 -1.95
CA MET A 62 5.79 -4.40 -0.92
C MET A 62 7.10 -4.64 -0.18
N ALA A 63 8.21 -4.80 -0.90
CA ALA A 63 9.52 -5.03 -0.32
C ALA A 63 10.02 -3.85 0.52
N MET A 64 9.82 -2.63 0.04
CA MET A 64 10.20 -1.41 0.76
C MET A 64 9.43 -1.23 2.08
N ASN A 65 8.21 -1.79 2.15
CA ASN A 65 7.32 -1.73 3.32
C ASN A 65 7.18 -3.09 4.01
N SER A 66 8.25 -3.87 4.04
CA SER A 66 8.40 -5.11 4.80
C SER A 66 9.47 -4.97 5.87
N ASP A 67 9.71 -6.00 6.65
CA ASP A 67 10.87 -6.08 7.55
C ASP A 67 12.02 -6.91 6.96
N GLY A 68 11.85 -7.42 5.74
CA GLY A 68 12.81 -8.23 5.00
C GLY A 68 12.52 -9.74 5.09
N GLU A 69 11.81 -10.20 6.10
CA GLU A 69 11.42 -11.60 6.31
C GLU A 69 9.92 -11.80 6.05
N ASP A 70 9.08 -10.91 6.58
CA ASP A 70 7.62 -10.99 6.42
C ASP A 70 7.04 -9.63 6.01
N SER A 71 5.77 -9.65 5.62
CA SER A 71 4.98 -8.44 5.40
C SER A 71 4.90 -7.62 6.69
N ASN A 72 4.76 -6.31 6.54
CA ASN A 72 4.58 -5.41 7.68
C ASN A 72 3.36 -4.50 7.47
N PRO A 73 2.18 -4.88 7.97
CA PRO A 73 0.95 -4.09 7.79
C PRO A 73 1.06 -2.68 8.34
N LEU A 74 1.75 -2.48 9.46
CA LEU A 74 1.92 -1.14 10.01
C LEU A 74 2.69 -0.24 9.06
N LYS A 75 3.84 -0.68 8.55
CA LYS A 75 4.64 0.08 7.56
C LYS A 75 3.83 0.33 6.28
N ARG A 76 3.08 -0.66 5.79
CA ARG A 76 2.22 -0.53 4.59
C ARG A 76 1.10 0.47 4.79
N GLY A 77 0.45 0.46 5.97
CA GLY A 77 -0.59 1.42 6.33
C GLY A 77 -0.05 2.85 6.44
N VAL A 78 1.07 3.03 7.14
CA VAL A 78 1.75 4.33 7.26
C VAL A 78 2.15 4.84 5.88
N TRP A 79 2.79 4.00 5.06
CA TRP A 79 3.19 4.37 3.70
C TRP A 79 2.00 4.83 2.83
N LEU A 80 0.88 4.11 2.89
CA LEU A 80 -0.32 4.49 2.13
C LEU A 80 -0.87 5.83 2.60
N LEU A 81 -1.00 6.03 3.90
CA LEU A 81 -1.48 7.29 4.47
C LEU A 81 -0.56 8.45 4.09
N GLU A 82 0.75 8.32 4.26
CA GLU A 82 1.72 9.39 3.96
C GLU A 82 1.89 9.64 2.46
N ARG A 83 2.06 8.56 1.67
CA ARG A 83 2.52 8.68 0.28
C ARG A 83 1.38 8.79 -0.71
N ILE A 84 0.28 8.10 -0.44
CA ILE A 84 -0.86 8.05 -1.35
C ILE A 84 -1.91 9.10 -0.95
N LEU A 85 -2.23 9.20 0.35
CA LEU A 85 -3.32 10.06 0.83
C LEU A 85 -2.87 11.42 1.39
N ASP A 86 -1.57 11.64 1.56
CA ASP A 86 -0.99 12.86 2.19
C ASP A 86 -1.60 13.17 3.57
N ASP A 87 -1.91 12.11 4.32
CA ASP A 87 -2.50 12.14 5.65
C ASP A 87 -1.61 11.34 6.64
N PRO A 88 -0.41 11.84 6.95
CA PRO A 88 0.55 11.14 7.79
C PRO A 88 -0.01 10.95 9.21
N PRO A 89 0.08 9.73 9.78
CA PRO A 89 -0.25 9.53 11.17
C PRO A 89 0.71 10.30 12.07
N PRO A 90 0.29 10.64 13.30
CA PRO A 90 1.20 11.28 14.26
C PRO A 90 2.40 10.37 14.55
N PRO A 91 3.58 10.95 14.86
CA PRO A 91 4.75 10.17 15.23
C PRO A 91 4.46 9.30 16.45
N PRO A 92 5.06 8.10 16.54
CA PRO A 92 4.87 7.24 17.71
C PRO A 92 5.38 7.93 18.98
N PRO A 93 4.78 7.65 20.14
CA PRO A 93 5.31 8.09 21.43
C PRO A 93 6.75 7.60 21.63
N PRO A 94 7.58 8.33 22.39
CA PRO A 94 9.00 7.97 22.58
C PRO A 94 9.23 6.62 23.30
N ASP A 95 8.25 6.16 24.08
CA ASP A 95 8.36 4.96 24.90
C ASP A 95 7.41 3.85 24.40
N VAL A 96 7.39 3.58 23.08
CA VAL A 96 6.62 2.45 22.53
C VAL A 96 7.33 1.15 22.89
N PRO A 97 6.69 0.23 23.65
CA PRO A 97 7.27 -1.07 23.94
C PRO A 97 7.53 -1.85 22.65
N GLU A 98 8.71 -2.41 22.49
CA GLU A 98 8.98 -3.36 21.42
C GLU A 98 8.09 -4.60 21.57
N VAL A 99 7.62 -5.14 20.45
CA VAL A 99 6.91 -6.41 20.43
C VAL A 99 7.96 -7.53 20.52
N ASP A 100 7.86 -8.37 21.54
CA ASP A 100 8.69 -9.56 21.64
C ASP A 100 8.22 -10.59 20.61
N LEU A 101 8.87 -10.61 19.45
CA LEU A 101 8.58 -11.54 18.36
C LEU A 101 9.06 -12.97 18.66
N THR A 102 9.79 -13.18 19.76
CA THR A 102 10.27 -14.52 20.16
C THR A 102 9.27 -15.29 21.03
N ASP A 103 8.19 -14.65 21.49
CA ASP A 103 7.13 -15.32 22.24
C ASP A 103 6.49 -16.42 21.38
N PRO A 104 6.55 -17.71 21.81
CA PRO A 104 5.97 -18.82 21.05
C PRO A 104 4.50 -18.64 20.69
N ARG A 105 3.72 -17.94 21.52
CA ARG A 105 2.29 -17.63 21.26
C ARG A 105 2.14 -16.73 20.04
N ILE A 106 3.06 -15.79 19.86
CA ILE A 106 3.06 -14.86 18.72
C ILE A 106 3.38 -15.60 17.42
N LEU A 107 4.26 -16.61 17.47
CA LEU A 107 4.61 -17.41 16.29
C LEU A 107 3.43 -18.24 15.76
N GLU A 108 2.49 -18.62 16.62
CA GLU A 108 1.28 -19.34 16.22
C GLU A 108 0.16 -18.43 15.70
N MET A 109 0.24 -17.13 15.95
CA MET A 109 -0.77 -16.14 15.51
C MET A 109 -0.58 -15.80 14.03
N SER A 110 -1.70 -15.58 13.32
CA SER A 110 -1.67 -14.85 12.06
C SER A 110 -1.20 -13.41 12.31
N LEU A 111 -0.70 -12.74 11.29
CA LEU A 111 -0.23 -11.36 11.44
C LEU A 111 -1.35 -10.41 11.90
N LYS A 112 -2.58 -10.62 11.43
CA LYS A 112 -3.76 -9.89 11.90
C LYS A 112 -4.05 -10.10 13.39
N GLU A 113 -3.90 -11.35 13.88
CA GLU A 113 -4.04 -11.67 15.31
C GLU A 113 -2.95 -11.00 16.15
N ARG A 114 -1.69 -10.99 15.69
CA ARG A 114 -0.57 -10.29 16.36
C ARG A 114 -0.85 -8.79 16.50
N ILE A 115 -1.35 -8.16 15.45
CA ILE A 115 -1.73 -6.74 15.47
C ILE A 115 -2.88 -6.50 16.44
N ALA A 116 -3.90 -7.36 16.44
CA ALA A 116 -5.03 -7.27 17.35
C ALA A 116 -4.59 -7.40 18.83
N ASP A 117 -3.69 -8.33 19.13
CA ASP A 117 -3.12 -8.49 20.46
C ASP A 117 -2.33 -7.26 20.91
N HIS A 118 -1.52 -6.68 20.04
CA HIS A 118 -0.80 -5.45 20.32
C HIS A 118 -1.73 -4.26 20.59
N ARG A 119 -2.86 -4.16 19.90
CA ARG A 119 -3.88 -3.12 20.11
C ARG A 119 -4.61 -3.20 21.45
N ASN A 120 -4.55 -4.32 22.16
CA ASN A 120 -5.19 -4.45 23.48
C ASN A 120 -4.59 -3.52 24.54
N LYS A 121 -3.40 -2.94 24.29
CA LYS A 121 -2.83 -1.88 25.12
C LYS A 121 -3.45 -0.54 24.72
N ALA A 122 -4.12 0.14 25.64
CA ALA A 122 -4.84 1.40 25.36
C ALA A 122 -3.97 2.48 24.71
N ALA A 123 -2.70 2.59 25.10
CA ALA A 123 -1.74 3.53 24.52
C ALA A 123 -1.47 3.26 23.03
N CYS A 124 -1.52 1.99 22.60
CA CYS A 124 -1.25 1.58 21.22
C CYS A 124 -2.52 1.66 20.36
N ALA A 125 -3.68 1.38 20.97
CA ALA A 125 -4.97 1.27 20.26
C ALA A 125 -5.34 2.54 19.48
N SER A 126 -5.06 3.72 20.01
CA SER A 126 -5.46 5.00 19.40
C SER A 126 -4.84 5.24 18.03
N CYS A 127 -3.56 4.87 17.83
CA CYS A 127 -2.84 5.01 16.56
C CYS A 127 -3.13 3.81 15.65
N HIS A 128 -3.01 2.60 16.18
CA HIS A 128 -3.16 1.37 15.42
C HIS A 128 -4.56 1.20 14.80
N SER A 129 -5.63 1.62 15.50
CA SER A 129 -6.99 1.58 14.94
C SER A 129 -7.17 2.41 13.67
N ARG A 130 -6.34 3.44 13.47
CA ARG A 130 -6.37 4.32 12.30
C ARG A 130 -5.43 3.87 11.18
N ILE A 131 -4.36 3.13 11.51
CA ILE A 131 -3.29 2.75 10.56
C ILE A 131 -3.47 1.33 10.07
N ASP A 132 -3.65 0.37 10.98
CA ASP A 132 -3.61 -1.06 10.67
C ASP A 132 -4.63 -1.50 9.61
N PRO A 133 -5.89 -0.99 9.61
CA PRO A 133 -6.85 -1.43 8.61
C PRO A 133 -6.40 -1.20 7.17
N TRP A 134 -5.67 -0.13 6.91
CA TRP A 134 -5.10 0.16 5.60
C TRP A 134 -4.01 -0.83 5.21
N GLY A 135 -3.16 -1.22 6.16
CA GLY A 135 -2.06 -2.14 5.91
C GLY A 135 -2.50 -3.60 5.84
N ILE A 136 -3.50 -4.01 6.63
CA ILE A 136 -4.06 -5.37 6.61
C ILE A 136 -4.61 -5.72 5.22
N ALA A 137 -5.18 -4.77 4.49
CA ALA A 137 -5.68 -4.98 3.14
C ALA A 137 -4.60 -5.45 2.14
N PHE A 138 -3.30 -5.31 2.47
CA PHE A 138 -2.18 -5.77 1.65
C PHE A 138 -1.69 -7.19 2.02
N GLU A 139 -2.27 -7.87 3.01
CA GLU A 139 -1.71 -9.12 3.55
C GLU A 139 -1.71 -10.31 2.60
N ASN A 140 -2.46 -10.23 1.50
CA ASN A 140 -2.31 -11.18 0.39
C ASN A 140 -0.97 -11.03 -0.36
N PHE A 141 -0.13 -10.07 -0.01
CA PHE A 141 1.21 -9.94 -0.56
C PHE A 141 2.27 -10.17 0.53
N ASP A 142 3.19 -11.09 0.26
CA ASP A 142 4.34 -11.34 1.15
C ASP A 142 5.34 -10.17 1.17
N ALA A 143 6.48 -10.36 1.83
CA ALA A 143 7.55 -9.36 1.91
C ALA A 143 8.13 -8.97 0.55
N GLN A 144 8.10 -9.86 -0.42
CA GLN A 144 8.65 -9.64 -1.77
C GLN A 144 7.57 -9.20 -2.78
N GLY A 145 6.32 -9.11 -2.34
CA GLY A 145 5.20 -8.75 -3.20
C GLY A 145 4.67 -9.93 -4.04
N SER A 146 4.93 -11.17 -3.68
CA SER A 146 4.25 -12.32 -4.26
C SER A 146 2.86 -12.46 -3.66
N PHE A 147 1.86 -12.74 -4.48
CA PHE A 147 0.49 -12.93 -4.01
C PHE A 147 0.36 -14.29 -3.31
N ARG A 148 -0.25 -14.28 -2.12
CA ARG A 148 -0.45 -15.47 -1.30
C ARG A 148 -1.87 -15.54 -0.75
N THR A 149 -2.41 -16.73 -0.65
CA THR A 149 -3.70 -17.02 0.00
C THR A 149 -3.54 -17.72 1.34
N HIS A 150 -2.34 -18.20 1.65
CA HIS A 150 -2.01 -18.89 2.90
C HIS A 150 -0.63 -18.46 3.41
N VAL A 151 -0.48 -18.48 4.73
CA VAL A 151 0.81 -18.45 5.44
C VAL A 151 0.93 -19.75 6.24
N GLY A 152 1.86 -20.59 5.84
CA GLY A 152 1.90 -21.97 6.34
C GLY A 152 0.58 -22.71 6.02
N LYS A 153 -0.12 -23.15 7.05
CA LYS A 153 -1.41 -23.84 6.93
C LYS A 153 -2.63 -22.94 7.14
N LYS A 154 -2.42 -21.67 7.53
CA LYS A 154 -3.51 -20.73 7.83
C LYS A 154 -3.87 -19.91 6.59
N PRO A 155 -5.16 -19.76 6.27
CA PRO A 155 -5.58 -18.83 5.22
C PRO A 155 -5.25 -17.39 5.64
N VAL A 156 -4.90 -16.55 4.65
CA VAL A 156 -4.71 -15.12 4.87
C VAL A 156 -6.06 -14.44 4.98
N ASP A 157 -6.29 -13.75 6.09
CA ASP A 157 -7.42 -12.84 6.24
C ASP A 157 -6.91 -11.39 6.05
N ALA A 158 -7.16 -10.85 4.88
CA ALA A 158 -6.84 -9.47 4.51
C ALA A 158 -8.05 -8.53 4.64
N THR A 159 -9.14 -8.96 5.26
CA THR A 159 -10.29 -8.10 5.53
C THR A 159 -10.00 -7.16 6.70
N SER A 160 -10.49 -5.93 6.60
CA SER A 160 -10.33 -4.94 7.67
C SER A 160 -11.47 -3.93 7.65
N THR A 161 -11.67 -3.24 8.77
CA THR A 161 -12.69 -2.20 8.90
C THR A 161 -12.02 -0.88 9.26
N LEU A 162 -12.20 0.13 8.42
CA LEU A 162 -11.68 1.49 8.63
C LEU A 162 -12.43 2.19 9.78
N PHE A 163 -11.87 3.27 10.28
CA PHE A 163 -12.47 4.06 11.36
C PHE A 163 -13.89 4.57 11.04
N ASN A 164 -14.16 4.84 9.76
CA ASN A 164 -15.51 5.26 9.29
C ASN A 164 -16.46 4.08 9.03
N GLN A 165 -16.18 2.91 9.56
CA GLN A 165 -16.95 1.67 9.42
C GLN A 165 -16.98 1.09 7.99
N GLN A 166 -16.14 1.58 7.08
CA GLN A 166 -15.99 1.01 5.76
C GLN A 166 -15.20 -0.30 5.84
N GLU A 167 -15.77 -1.36 5.30
CA GLU A 167 -15.07 -2.65 5.17
C GLU A 167 -14.21 -2.69 3.91
N LEU A 168 -13.00 -3.20 4.06
CA LEU A 168 -12.04 -3.47 2.99
C LEU A 168 -11.87 -4.98 2.85
N SER A 169 -12.07 -5.49 1.65
CA SER A 169 -11.88 -6.89 1.31
C SER A 169 -10.56 -7.08 0.55
N GLY A 170 -9.45 -7.06 1.27
CA GLY A 170 -8.10 -7.18 0.68
C GLY A 170 -7.75 -6.02 -0.24
N ILE A 171 -6.77 -6.28 -1.12
CA ILE A 171 -6.22 -5.24 -2.01
C ILE A 171 -7.24 -4.71 -3.02
N ASP A 172 -8.13 -5.56 -3.52
CA ASP A 172 -9.12 -5.14 -4.52
C ASP A 172 -10.18 -4.22 -3.88
N GLY A 173 -10.63 -4.54 -2.66
CA GLY A 173 -11.51 -3.67 -1.87
C GLY A 173 -10.84 -2.34 -1.52
N LEU A 174 -9.55 -2.36 -1.17
CA LEU A 174 -8.77 -1.15 -0.93
C LEU A 174 -8.70 -0.26 -2.18
N LYS A 175 -8.33 -0.83 -3.34
CA LYS A 175 -8.27 -0.09 -4.61
C LYS A 175 -9.62 0.54 -4.97
N GLN A 176 -10.70 -0.24 -4.83
CA GLN A 176 -12.05 0.24 -5.10
C GLN A 176 -12.41 1.42 -4.18
N TYR A 177 -12.15 1.31 -2.89
CA TYR A 177 -12.41 2.38 -1.93
C TYR A 177 -11.60 3.64 -2.24
N LEU A 178 -10.32 3.50 -2.59
CA LEU A 178 -9.49 4.65 -2.97
C LEU A 178 -10.02 5.36 -4.22
N LEU A 179 -10.48 4.60 -5.22
CA LEU A 179 -10.99 5.14 -6.47
C LEU A 179 -12.37 5.79 -6.33
N LEU A 180 -13.24 5.28 -5.46
CA LEU A 180 -14.61 5.77 -5.34
C LEU A 180 -14.77 6.83 -4.25
N ASP A 181 -14.11 6.64 -3.11
CA ASP A 181 -14.36 7.44 -1.92
C ASP A 181 -13.19 8.35 -1.54
N ARG A 182 -11.97 8.10 -2.09
CA ARG A 182 -10.75 8.84 -1.76
C ARG A 182 -10.03 9.41 -2.99
N GLN A 183 -10.68 9.37 -4.15
CA GLN A 183 -10.12 9.85 -5.40
C GLN A 183 -9.63 11.29 -5.31
N ASP A 184 -10.45 12.20 -4.81
CA ASP A 184 -10.12 13.62 -4.72
C ASP A 184 -8.97 13.86 -3.73
N GLN A 185 -8.93 13.11 -2.62
CA GLN A 185 -7.81 13.18 -1.67
C GLN A 185 -6.51 12.73 -2.33
N PHE A 186 -6.54 11.64 -3.08
CA PHE A 186 -5.37 11.15 -3.81
C PHE A 186 -4.89 12.12 -4.89
N ILE A 187 -5.80 12.67 -5.70
CA ILE A 187 -5.45 13.65 -6.72
C ILE A 187 -4.81 14.88 -6.08
N ARG A 188 -5.41 15.41 -5.02
CA ARG A 188 -4.85 16.54 -4.27
C ARG A 188 -3.45 16.22 -3.71
N ALA A 189 -3.24 15.03 -3.19
CA ALA A 189 -1.94 14.57 -2.71
C ALA A 189 -0.87 14.55 -3.82
N ILE A 190 -1.23 14.07 -5.02
CA ILE A 190 -0.33 14.08 -6.19
C ILE A 190 -0.01 15.52 -6.60
N VAL A 191 -1.01 16.38 -6.77
CA VAL A 191 -0.82 17.78 -7.14
C VAL A 191 0.10 18.49 -6.14
N HIS A 192 -0.15 18.31 -4.84
CA HIS A 192 0.67 18.87 -3.76
C HIS A 192 2.15 18.45 -3.89
N LYS A 193 2.40 17.15 -4.02
CA LYS A 193 3.76 16.59 -4.14
C LYS A 193 4.46 17.04 -5.43
N MET A 194 3.75 17.05 -6.56
CA MET A 194 4.30 17.50 -7.84
C MET A 194 4.62 18.99 -7.83
N THR A 195 3.75 19.81 -7.24
CA THR A 195 3.98 21.26 -7.12
C THR A 195 5.18 21.55 -6.21
N ALA A 196 5.27 20.87 -5.05
CA ALA A 196 6.42 21.00 -4.17
C ALA A 196 7.74 20.59 -4.86
N TYR A 197 7.71 19.52 -5.64
CA TYR A 197 8.85 19.07 -6.44
C TYR A 197 9.24 20.10 -7.51
N ALA A 198 8.27 20.63 -8.25
CA ALA A 198 8.52 21.62 -9.30
C ALA A 198 9.08 22.95 -8.74
N LEU A 199 8.62 23.35 -7.55
CA LEU A 199 9.11 24.55 -6.87
C LEU A 199 10.44 24.34 -6.12
N GLY A 200 10.89 23.10 -5.93
CA GLY A 200 12.09 22.75 -5.18
C GLY A 200 12.03 23.09 -3.69
N ARG A 201 10.85 23.29 -3.13
CA ARG A 201 10.61 23.64 -1.73
C ARG A 201 9.28 23.09 -1.22
N PRO A 202 9.10 22.94 0.11
CA PRO A 202 7.80 22.67 0.68
C PRO A 202 6.78 23.75 0.33
N LEU A 203 5.52 23.39 0.19
CA LEU A 203 4.44 24.33 -0.06
C LEU A 203 4.12 25.13 1.21
N THR A 204 3.73 26.37 1.01
CA THR A 204 3.29 27.29 2.05
C THR A 204 1.79 27.54 1.94
N PHE A 205 1.22 28.25 2.90
CA PHE A 205 -0.18 28.68 2.84
C PHE A 205 -0.51 29.50 1.58
N ALA A 206 0.45 30.29 1.10
CA ALA A 206 0.26 31.12 -0.10
C ALA A 206 0.09 30.29 -1.39
N ASP A 207 0.68 29.11 -1.44
CA ASP A 207 0.61 28.22 -2.62
C ASP A 207 -0.75 27.49 -2.72
N ARG A 208 -1.54 27.50 -1.66
CA ARG A 208 -2.79 26.71 -1.56
C ARG A 208 -3.80 27.05 -2.65
N VAL A 209 -3.94 28.34 -2.98
CA VAL A 209 -4.88 28.79 -4.01
C VAL A 209 -4.52 28.24 -5.38
N ASP A 210 -3.24 28.15 -5.69
CA ASP A 210 -2.77 27.62 -6.97
C ASP A 210 -2.89 26.08 -7.02
N VAL A 211 -2.60 25.41 -5.93
CA VAL A 211 -2.82 23.95 -5.80
C VAL A 211 -4.29 23.58 -5.95
N ASP A 212 -5.21 24.37 -5.40
CA ASP A 212 -6.66 24.13 -5.48
C ASP A 212 -7.24 24.41 -6.89
N ARG A 213 -6.48 25.07 -7.78
CA ARG A 213 -6.86 25.31 -9.18
C ARG A 213 -6.38 24.25 -10.15
N LEU A 214 -5.34 23.48 -9.78
CA LEU A 214 -4.77 22.42 -10.60
C LEU A 214 -5.58 21.14 -10.48
#